data_2ee7dac03d9da7fdc34e890723033e5a
#
_entry.id   2ee7dac03d9da7fdc34e890723033e5a
#
_cell.length_a   1.000
_cell.length_b   1.000
_cell.length_c   1.000
_cell.angle_alpha   90.00
_cell.angle_beta   90.00
_cell.angle_gamma   90.00
#
_symmetry.space_group_name_H-M   'P 1'
#
loop_
_entity.id
_entity.type
_entity.pdbx_description
1 polymer ?
#
loop_
_entity_poly.entity_id
_entity_poly.type
_entity_poly.pdbx_seq_one_letter_code
_entity_poly.pdbx_strand_id
1 'polypeptide(L)'
;MKYKYKDIYLEETIEEIFYKLNNSNTEYERSTFTLFYRPYENLEVFIYLIVGKILLIKIFDENFQIDNTLKVGIALTDEIINRYDLYYDDFEEVYLSKKYKELVVIVDLADNIIGFSFVKDEGRDWSSPKDKIKNYLECKNLLDIYGSLRNNKTLDADIEKREIYGQLDNYKFTFDIITRVIKSIQNLETGEYVKISLE
;
A
#
# COMPACT_ATOMS: atom_id res chain seq x y z
N MET A 1 16.80 6.87 -4.58
CA MET A 1 16.36 6.86 -5.99
C MET A 1 14.83 6.88 -5.99
N LYS A 2 14.16 7.76 -6.75
CA LYS A 2 12.68 7.75 -6.82
C LYS A 2 12.29 6.79 -7.94
N TYR A 3 11.77 5.63 -7.61
CA TYR A 3 11.31 4.67 -8.60
C TYR A 3 10.01 5.17 -9.21
N LYS A 4 10.00 5.30 -10.53
CA LYS A 4 8.90 5.88 -11.31
C LYS A 4 8.67 5.08 -12.58
N TYR A 5 7.41 4.87 -12.92
CA TYR A 5 6.99 4.38 -14.21
C TYR A 5 5.89 5.28 -14.76
N LYS A 6 6.12 5.88 -15.92
CA LYS A 6 5.26 6.93 -16.51
C LYS A 6 5.01 8.07 -15.49
N ASP A 7 3.77 8.27 -15.08
CA ASP A 7 3.35 9.29 -14.11
C ASP A 7 3.11 8.74 -12.71
N ILE A 8 3.37 7.44 -12.47
CA ILE A 8 3.21 6.76 -11.18
C ILE A 8 4.59 6.57 -10.54
N TYR A 9 4.69 6.85 -9.25
CA TYR A 9 5.93 6.63 -8.50
C TYR A 9 5.65 6.07 -7.09
N LEU A 10 6.63 5.33 -6.59
CA LEU A 10 6.60 4.77 -5.23
C LEU A 10 6.51 5.91 -4.21
N GLU A 11 5.73 5.71 -3.14
CA GLU A 11 5.41 6.71 -2.11
C GLU A 11 4.47 7.85 -2.55
N GLU A 12 3.89 7.78 -3.75
CA GLU A 12 2.82 8.69 -4.13
C GLU A 12 1.66 8.60 -3.13
N THR A 13 1.09 9.74 -2.78
CA THR A 13 0.03 9.81 -1.77
C THR A 13 -1.30 9.34 -2.32
N ILE A 14 -2.17 8.86 -1.43
CA ILE A 14 -3.52 8.44 -1.82
C ILE A 14 -4.33 9.61 -2.42
N GLU A 15 -4.08 10.85 -2.00
CA GLU A 15 -4.73 12.05 -2.56
C GLU A 15 -4.39 12.22 -4.05
N GLU A 16 -3.08 12.14 -4.39
CA GLU A 16 -2.61 12.22 -5.79
C GLU A 16 -3.20 11.09 -6.64
N ILE A 17 -3.32 9.89 -6.06
CA ILE A 17 -3.88 8.73 -6.74
C ILE A 17 -5.38 8.87 -6.96
N PHE A 18 -6.15 9.31 -5.96
CA PHE A 18 -7.58 9.53 -6.14
C PHE A 18 -7.89 10.57 -7.21
N TYR A 19 -7.03 11.59 -7.36
CA TYR A 19 -7.15 12.53 -8.46
C TYR A 19 -6.97 11.83 -9.81
N LYS A 20 -5.99 10.95 -9.93
CA LYS A 20 -5.75 10.16 -11.15
C LYS A 20 -6.87 9.13 -11.40
N LEU A 21 -7.34 8.43 -10.38
CA LEU A 21 -8.43 7.46 -10.47
C LEU A 21 -9.74 8.10 -10.94
N ASN A 22 -10.09 9.27 -10.41
CA ASN A 22 -11.30 10.00 -10.81
C ASN A 22 -11.27 10.46 -12.29
N ASN A 23 -10.08 10.58 -12.87
CA ASN A 23 -9.87 10.99 -14.26
C ASN A 23 -9.60 9.80 -15.22
N SER A 24 -9.60 8.57 -14.69
CA SER A 24 -9.38 7.35 -15.48
C SER A 24 -10.57 6.40 -15.35
N ASN A 25 -10.93 5.70 -16.44
CA ASN A 25 -11.90 4.59 -16.41
C ASN A 25 -11.27 3.33 -15.82
N THR A 26 -10.40 3.46 -14.84
CA THR A 26 -9.61 2.35 -14.31
C THR A 26 -10.44 1.54 -13.33
N GLU A 27 -10.59 0.26 -13.59
CA GLU A 27 -11.12 -0.70 -12.62
C GLU A 27 -10.09 -0.90 -11.50
N TYR A 28 -10.57 -0.95 -10.25
CA TYR A 28 -9.74 -1.27 -9.11
C TYR A 28 -10.38 -2.38 -8.28
N GLU A 29 -9.53 -3.24 -7.75
CA GLU A 29 -9.92 -4.28 -6.81
C GLU A 29 -9.49 -3.89 -5.40
N ARG A 30 -10.23 -4.35 -4.41
CA ARG A 30 -9.94 -4.10 -3.00
C ARG A 30 -9.72 -5.40 -2.25
N SER A 31 -8.63 -5.48 -1.53
CA SER A 31 -8.50 -6.39 -0.38
C SER A 31 -8.48 -5.56 0.90
N THR A 32 -8.73 -6.17 2.07
CA THR A 32 -9.03 -5.54 3.37
C THR A 32 -8.45 -4.12 3.63
N PHE A 33 -7.20 -3.84 3.26
CA PHE A 33 -6.56 -2.51 3.45
C PHE A 33 -5.66 -2.13 2.29
N THR A 34 -5.69 -2.87 1.21
CA THR A 34 -4.90 -2.62 0.03
C THR A 34 -5.84 -2.34 -1.12
N LEU A 35 -5.69 -1.19 -1.71
CA LEU A 35 -6.30 -0.86 -2.98
C LEU A 35 -5.32 -1.28 -4.07
N PHE A 36 -5.76 -2.21 -4.89
CA PHE A 36 -5.03 -2.67 -6.07
C PHE A 36 -5.65 -2.04 -7.31
N TYR A 37 -4.82 -1.45 -8.18
CA TYR A 37 -5.31 -0.96 -9.44
C TYR A 37 -4.27 -1.06 -10.56
N ARG A 38 -4.74 -1.11 -11.80
CA ARG A 38 -3.95 -1.19 -13.02
C ARG A 38 -4.16 0.04 -13.89
N PRO A 39 -3.37 1.12 -13.68
CA PRO A 39 -3.50 2.33 -14.51
C PRO A 39 -3.05 2.11 -15.97
N TYR A 40 -2.23 1.09 -16.18
CA TYR A 40 -1.74 0.63 -17.48
C TYR A 40 -1.71 -0.89 -17.51
N GLU A 41 -1.86 -1.51 -18.67
CA GLU A 41 -1.89 -2.97 -18.86
C GLU A 41 -0.70 -3.68 -18.19
N ASN A 42 0.48 -3.07 -18.25
CA ASN A 42 1.73 -3.63 -17.75
C ASN A 42 2.17 -3.06 -16.40
N LEU A 43 1.25 -2.43 -15.66
CA LEU A 43 1.55 -1.81 -14.36
C LEU A 43 0.50 -2.20 -13.32
N GLU A 44 0.97 -2.78 -12.23
CA GLU A 44 0.18 -3.05 -11.03
C GLU A 44 0.61 -2.13 -9.90
N VAL A 45 -0.35 -1.49 -9.25
CA VAL A 45 -0.12 -0.54 -8.16
C VAL A 45 -0.87 -0.97 -6.93
N PHE A 46 -0.19 -1.01 -5.80
CA PHE A 46 -0.75 -1.36 -4.50
C PHE A 46 -0.62 -0.19 -3.53
N ILE A 47 -1.76 0.34 -3.14
CA ILE A 47 -1.87 1.43 -2.19
C ILE A 47 -2.29 0.87 -0.86
N TYR A 48 -1.51 1.12 0.17
CA TYR A 48 -1.87 0.72 1.52
C TYR A 48 -2.67 1.83 2.19
N LEU A 49 -3.97 1.60 2.38
CA LEU A 49 -4.94 2.61 2.82
C LEU A 49 -4.61 3.21 4.20
N ILE A 50 -4.04 2.40 5.10
CA ILE A 50 -3.70 2.85 6.45
C ILE A 50 -2.58 3.91 6.43
N VAL A 51 -1.57 3.71 5.59
CA VAL A 51 -0.46 4.66 5.40
C VAL A 51 -0.84 5.77 4.44
N GLY A 52 -1.76 5.48 3.51
CA GLY A 52 -2.21 6.41 2.48
C GLY A 52 -1.16 6.68 1.41
N LYS A 53 -0.39 5.66 1.03
CA LYS A 53 0.67 5.76 0.01
C LYS A 53 0.77 4.51 -0.82
N ILE A 54 1.33 4.64 -2.03
CA ILE A 54 1.80 3.50 -2.82
C ILE A 54 3.01 2.89 -2.10
N LEU A 55 2.90 1.63 -1.69
CA LEU A 55 4.01 0.87 -1.10
C LEU A 55 4.60 -0.18 -2.03
N LEU A 56 3.89 -0.53 -3.10
CA LEU A 56 4.33 -1.54 -4.05
C LEU A 56 3.86 -1.16 -5.44
N ILE A 57 4.77 -1.20 -6.40
CA ILE A 57 4.47 -1.15 -7.84
C ILE A 57 5.14 -2.33 -8.52
N LYS A 58 4.42 -2.99 -9.46
CA LYS A 58 4.96 -4.06 -10.31
C LYS A 58 4.87 -3.63 -11.76
N ILE A 59 5.95 -3.75 -12.50
CA ILE A 59 6.11 -3.30 -13.88
C ILE A 59 6.44 -4.52 -14.74
N PHE A 60 5.59 -4.82 -15.72
CA PHE A 60 5.73 -5.94 -16.66
C PHE A 60 5.92 -5.46 -18.10
N ASP A 61 6.26 -4.18 -18.30
CA ASP A 61 6.50 -3.61 -19.63
C ASP A 61 7.80 -4.16 -20.22
N GLU A 62 7.71 -4.83 -21.37
CA GLU A 62 8.85 -5.40 -22.08
C GLU A 62 9.95 -4.38 -22.46
N ASN A 63 9.58 -3.10 -22.54
CA ASN A 63 10.52 -2.01 -22.80
C ASN A 63 11.11 -1.39 -21.53
N PHE A 64 10.68 -1.86 -20.33
CA PHE A 64 11.17 -1.32 -19.09
C PHE A 64 12.57 -1.83 -18.77
N GLN A 65 13.41 -0.90 -18.38
CA GLN A 65 14.79 -1.17 -17.94
C GLN A 65 15.16 -0.29 -16.76
N ILE A 66 15.92 -0.85 -15.85
CA ILE A 66 16.57 -0.10 -14.77
C ILE A 66 17.83 0.58 -15.31
N ASP A 67 18.57 -0.16 -16.12
CA ASP A 67 19.70 0.31 -16.92
C ASP A 67 19.93 -0.63 -18.13
N ASN A 68 21.01 -0.42 -18.86
CA ASN A 68 21.34 -1.20 -20.06
C ASN A 68 21.54 -2.72 -19.80
N THR A 69 21.76 -3.12 -18.54
CA THR A 69 22.07 -4.51 -18.17
C THR A 69 20.92 -5.20 -17.41
N LEU A 70 20.01 -4.45 -16.82
CA LEU A 70 18.89 -5.01 -16.07
C LEU A 70 17.58 -4.52 -16.69
N LYS A 71 16.96 -5.37 -17.51
CA LYS A 71 15.76 -5.07 -18.28
C LYS A 71 14.88 -6.29 -18.44
N VAL A 72 13.59 -6.08 -18.73
CA VAL A 72 12.64 -7.15 -19.03
C VAL A 72 13.05 -7.86 -20.33
N GLY A 73 12.79 -9.17 -20.43
CA GLY A 73 13.01 -9.99 -21.60
C GLY A 73 14.42 -10.58 -21.75
N ILE A 74 15.31 -10.36 -20.80
CA ILE A 74 16.64 -11.00 -20.80
C ILE A 74 16.71 -12.12 -19.77
N ALA A 75 17.62 -13.09 -20.01
CA ALA A 75 17.93 -14.12 -19.02
C ALA A 75 18.66 -13.50 -17.82
N LEU A 76 18.30 -13.92 -16.61
CA LEU A 76 18.99 -13.58 -15.38
C LEU A 76 20.28 -14.40 -15.30
N THR A 77 21.43 -13.76 -15.48
CA THR A 77 22.76 -14.38 -15.46
C THR A 77 23.46 -14.17 -14.14
N ASP A 78 24.49 -14.99 -13.85
CA ASP A 78 25.35 -14.82 -12.67
C ASP A 78 26.00 -13.45 -12.61
N GLU A 79 26.32 -12.86 -13.78
CA GLU A 79 26.88 -11.50 -13.86
C GLU A 79 25.86 -10.46 -13.32
N ILE A 80 24.59 -10.58 -13.72
CA ILE A 80 23.52 -9.71 -13.25
C ILE A 80 23.28 -9.92 -11.76
N ILE A 81 23.20 -11.18 -11.32
CA ILE A 81 23.00 -11.54 -9.91
C ILE A 81 24.10 -10.88 -9.05
N ASN A 82 25.36 -11.04 -9.43
CA ASN A 82 26.48 -10.48 -8.69
C ASN A 82 26.53 -8.94 -8.73
N ARG A 83 26.21 -8.33 -9.88
CA ARG A 83 26.23 -6.86 -10.07
C ARG A 83 25.20 -6.14 -9.20
N TYR A 84 24.02 -6.73 -9.04
CA TYR A 84 22.91 -6.15 -8.27
C TYR A 84 22.76 -6.75 -6.88
N ASP A 85 23.69 -7.66 -6.49
CA ASP A 85 23.66 -8.40 -5.22
C ASP A 85 22.29 -9.02 -4.98
N LEU A 86 21.84 -9.79 -5.98
CA LEU A 86 20.55 -10.48 -5.94
C LEU A 86 20.66 -11.79 -5.18
N TYR A 87 19.62 -12.13 -4.45
CA TYR A 87 19.43 -13.45 -3.84
C TYR A 87 17.99 -13.92 -4.05
N TYR A 88 17.82 -15.22 -4.23
CA TYR A 88 16.50 -15.81 -4.43
C TYR A 88 15.76 -15.94 -3.11
N ASP A 89 14.48 -15.57 -3.11
CA ASP A 89 13.53 -15.80 -2.03
C ASP A 89 12.61 -16.96 -2.42
N ASP A 90 12.79 -18.12 -1.77
CA ASP A 90 12.05 -19.34 -2.08
C ASP A 90 10.54 -19.23 -1.75
N PHE A 91 10.15 -18.29 -0.88
CA PHE A 91 8.76 -18.13 -0.46
C PHE A 91 7.96 -17.29 -1.48
N GLU A 92 8.55 -16.19 -1.94
CA GLU A 92 7.91 -15.28 -2.90
C GLU A 92 8.25 -15.65 -4.36
N GLU A 93 9.18 -16.59 -4.56
CA GLU A 93 9.67 -17.04 -5.88
C GLU A 93 10.23 -15.89 -6.74
N VAL A 94 10.98 -14.99 -6.12
CA VAL A 94 11.55 -13.79 -6.75
C VAL A 94 13.00 -13.56 -6.33
N TYR A 95 13.71 -12.69 -7.03
CA TYR A 95 15.04 -12.23 -6.61
C TYR A 95 14.96 -10.87 -5.93
N LEU A 96 15.52 -10.78 -4.72
CA LEU A 96 15.62 -9.57 -3.91
C LEU A 96 17.02 -9.00 -4.02
N SER A 97 17.17 -7.66 -4.06
CA SER A 97 18.48 -7.02 -4.07
C SER A 97 18.90 -6.57 -2.67
N LYS A 98 20.09 -6.98 -2.22
CA LYS A 98 20.71 -6.44 -0.99
C LYS A 98 21.21 -5.03 -1.19
N LYS A 99 21.65 -4.70 -2.42
CA LYS A 99 22.17 -3.39 -2.79
C LYS A 99 21.08 -2.33 -2.94
N TYR A 100 19.95 -2.70 -3.51
CA TYR A 100 18.77 -1.84 -3.75
C TYR A 100 17.57 -2.45 -3.04
N LYS A 101 17.45 -2.21 -1.75
CA LYS A 101 16.48 -2.87 -0.85
C LYS A 101 15.02 -2.85 -1.32
N GLU A 102 14.67 -1.88 -2.16
CA GLU A 102 13.32 -1.74 -2.70
C GLU A 102 13.12 -2.53 -4.00
N LEU A 103 14.21 -3.01 -4.63
CA LEU A 103 14.16 -3.69 -5.93
C LEU A 103 13.93 -5.19 -5.76
N VAL A 104 12.93 -5.67 -6.47
CA VAL A 104 12.60 -7.08 -6.66
C VAL A 104 12.62 -7.38 -8.16
N VAL A 105 13.29 -8.46 -8.55
CA VAL A 105 13.32 -8.95 -9.94
C VAL A 105 12.41 -10.17 -10.04
N ILE A 106 11.44 -10.10 -10.93
CA ILE A 106 10.45 -11.16 -11.17
C ILE A 106 10.91 -11.94 -12.40
N VAL A 107 11.01 -13.25 -12.26
CA VAL A 107 11.46 -14.16 -13.34
C VAL A 107 10.40 -15.19 -13.68
N ASP A 108 10.50 -15.77 -14.86
CA ASP A 108 9.74 -16.96 -15.25
C ASP A 108 10.49 -18.26 -14.85
N LEU A 109 9.89 -19.40 -15.14
CA LEU A 109 10.47 -20.73 -14.87
C LEU A 109 11.79 -21.03 -15.62
N ALA A 110 12.14 -20.22 -16.61
CA ALA A 110 13.37 -20.32 -17.39
C ALA A 110 14.40 -19.26 -17.01
N ASP A 111 14.21 -18.60 -15.86
CA ASP A 111 15.03 -17.51 -15.35
C ASP A 111 15.12 -16.28 -16.29
N ASN A 112 14.11 -16.06 -17.13
CA ASN A 112 14.02 -14.81 -17.86
C ASN A 112 13.33 -13.76 -17.01
N ILE A 113 13.84 -12.53 -17.03
CA ILE A 113 13.22 -11.40 -16.31
C ILE A 113 11.93 -11.01 -17.02
N ILE A 114 10.81 -11.19 -16.34
CA ILE A 114 9.47 -10.83 -16.84
C ILE A 114 8.93 -9.55 -16.25
N GLY A 115 9.55 -9.03 -15.19
CA GLY A 115 9.12 -7.79 -14.56
C GLY A 115 9.99 -7.36 -13.40
N PHE A 116 9.64 -6.20 -12.86
CA PHE A 116 10.27 -5.64 -11.68
C PHE A 116 9.20 -5.21 -10.68
N SER A 117 9.51 -5.36 -9.41
CA SER A 117 8.70 -4.81 -8.35
C SER A 117 9.54 -3.86 -7.50
N PHE A 118 8.95 -2.76 -7.09
CA PHE A 118 9.54 -1.82 -6.15
C PHE A 118 8.67 -1.76 -4.91
N VAL A 119 9.26 -2.12 -3.77
CA VAL A 119 8.55 -2.30 -2.49
C VAL A 119 9.14 -1.38 -1.44
N LYS A 120 8.32 -0.60 -0.75
CA LYS A 120 8.73 0.13 0.45
C LYS A 120 8.56 -0.72 1.71
N ASP A 121 9.60 -0.72 2.53
CA ASP A 121 9.69 -1.54 3.75
C ASP A 121 8.79 -1.03 4.90
N GLU A 122 8.27 0.20 4.79
CA GLU A 122 7.41 0.84 5.80
C GLU A 122 6.14 0.04 6.15
N GLY A 123 5.79 -0.96 5.32
CA GLY A 123 4.64 -1.85 5.57
C GLY A 123 4.92 -3.05 6.47
N ARG A 124 6.19 -3.39 6.73
CA ARG A 124 6.55 -4.62 7.46
C ARG A 124 6.44 -4.49 8.98
N ASP A 125 6.56 -3.27 9.53
CA ASP A 125 6.52 -3.02 10.97
C ASP A 125 5.10 -3.00 11.58
N TRP A 126 4.08 -3.32 10.77
CA TRP A 126 2.67 -3.34 11.16
C TRP A 126 2.22 -4.64 11.82
N SER A 127 3.14 -5.56 12.12
CA SER A 127 2.83 -6.86 12.73
C SER A 127 2.21 -6.75 14.13
N SER A 128 2.49 -5.67 14.85
CA SER A 128 1.95 -5.41 16.20
C SER A 128 1.73 -3.90 16.43
N PRO A 129 0.77 -3.28 15.74
CA PRO A 129 0.52 -1.86 15.90
C PRO A 129 0.05 -1.58 17.33
N LYS A 130 0.61 -0.51 17.92
CA LYS A 130 0.20 -0.01 19.24
C LYS A 130 -0.64 1.23 19.07
N ASP A 131 -1.65 1.37 19.95
CA ASP A 131 -2.39 2.61 20.06
C ASP A 131 -1.49 3.71 20.62
N LYS A 132 -1.70 4.94 20.12
CA LYS A 132 -0.98 6.12 20.62
C LYS A 132 -1.65 6.75 21.83
N ILE A 133 -2.96 6.50 21.99
CA ILE A 133 -3.77 7.05 23.09
C ILE A 133 -4.47 5.93 23.86
N LYS A 134 -4.82 6.21 25.14
CA LYS A 134 -5.53 5.26 26.00
C LYS A 134 -7.05 5.39 25.91
N ASN A 135 -7.54 6.62 25.79
CA ASN A 135 -8.96 6.89 25.65
C ASN A 135 -9.33 7.04 24.17
N TYR A 136 -9.88 6.01 23.58
CA TYR A 136 -10.23 5.99 22.15
C TYR A 136 -11.28 7.02 21.74
N LEU A 137 -12.10 7.54 22.69
CA LEU A 137 -13.06 8.62 22.41
C LEU A 137 -12.38 9.98 22.17
N GLU A 138 -11.10 10.11 22.50
CA GLU A 138 -10.28 11.30 22.25
C GLU A 138 -9.47 11.19 20.96
N CYS A 139 -9.68 10.13 20.16
CA CYS A 139 -8.89 9.94 18.95
C CYS A 139 -9.16 11.06 17.93
N LYS A 140 -8.10 11.53 17.29
CA LYS A 140 -8.14 12.54 16.23
C LYS A 140 -7.77 11.94 14.87
N ASN A 141 -7.03 10.84 14.88
CA ASN A 141 -6.54 10.18 13.68
C ASN A 141 -6.62 8.66 13.81
N LEU A 142 -6.78 7.96 12.69
CA LEU A 142 -6.84 6.50 12.62
C LEU A 142 -5.68 5.82 13.38
N LEU A 143 -4.47 6.38 13.25
CA LEU A 143 -3.28 5.80 13.89
C LEU A 143 -3.27 5.93 15.41
N ASP A 144 -4.17 6.74 16.00
CA ASP A 144 -4.27 6.86 17.45
C ASP A 144 -4.81 5.59 18.10
N ILE A 145 -5.70 4.87 17.40
CA ILE A 145 -6.40 3.67 17.88
C ILE A 145 -6.34 2.49 16.91
N TYR A 146 -5.42 2.56 15.94
CA TYR A 146 -5.29 1.54 14.88
C TYR A 146 -5.02 0.14 15.44
N GLY A 147 -4.21 0.04 16.49
CA GLY A 147 -3.88 -1.23 17.15
C GLY A 147 -5.11 -1.94 17.66
N SER A 148 -5.94 -1.26 18.43
CA SER A 148 -7.20 -1.80 18.97
C SER A 148 -8.18 -2.17 17.85
N LEU A 149 -8.39 -1.30 16.88
CA LEU A 149 -9.29 -1.58 15.74
C LEU A 149 -8.85 -2.81 14.95
N ARG A 150 -7.55 -2.96 14.71
CA ARG A 150 -7.00 -4.13 14.00
C ARG A 150 -7.16 -5.41 14.80
N ASN A 151 -6.85 -5.37 16.09
CA ASN A 151 -6.96 -6.55 16.97
C ASN A 151 -8.40 -7.05 17.08
N ASN A 152 -9.37 -6.15 17.07
CA ASN A 152 -10.80 -6.49 17.06
C ASN A 152 -11.33 -6.90 15.67
N LYS A 153 -10.50 -6.82 14.61
CA LYS A 153 -10.86 -7.17 13.23
C LYS A 153 -12.09 -6.41 12.70
N THR A 154 -12.30 -5.20 13.17
CA THR A 154 -13.47 -4.39 12.81
C THR A 154 -13.20 -3.33 11.75
N LEU A 155 -11.93 -3.16 11.37
CA LEU A 155 -11.55 -2.19 10.33
C LEU A 155 -12.07 -2.59 8.96
N ASP A 156 -12.66 -1.63 8.27
CA ASP A 156 -13.07 -1.74 6.89
C ASP A 156 -12.98 -0.36 6.20
N ALA A 157 -13.16 -0.29 4.89
CA ALA A 157 -13.12 0.95 4.13
C ALA A 157 -14.19 0.99 3.05
N ASP A 158 -14.73 2.16 2.81
CA ASP A 158 -15.64 2.47 1.71
C ASP A 158 -14.94 3.47 0.78
N ILE A 159 -14.51 2.98 -0.38
CA ILE A 159 -13.74 3.79 -1.35
C ILE A 159 -14.62 4.87 -1.97
N GLU A 160 -15.88 4.57 -2.27
CA GLU A 160 -16.81 5.51 -2.89
C GLU A 160 -17.12 6.69 -1.96
N LYS A 161 -17.33 6.39 -0.66
CA LYS A 161 -17.51 7.42 0.37
C LYS A 161 -16.21 8.05 0.86
N ARG A 162 -15.07 7.49 0.45
CA ARG A 162 -13.74 7.88 0.93
C ARG A 162 -13.61 7.81 2.45
N GLU A 163 -14.04 6.68 3.01
CA GLU A 163 -14.07 6.46 4.44
C GLU A 163 -13.37 5.17 4.84
N ILE A 164 -12.66 5.21 5.98
CA ILE A 164 -12.22 4.05 6.74
C ILE A 164 -13.05 4.02 8.00
N TYR A 165 -13.55 2.88 8.38
CA TYR A 165 -14.33 2.75 9.61
C TYR A 165 -13.94 1.50 10.39
N GLY A 166 -14.21 1.52 11.69
CA GLY A 166 -13.99 0.42 12.59
C GLY A 166 -14.83 0.55 13.84
N GLN A 167 -14.87 -0.49 14.65
CA GLN A 167 -15.65 -0.54 15.86
C GLN A 167 -14.78 -0.95 17.06
N LEU A 168 -14.93 -0.21 18.16
CA LEU A 168 -14.41 -0.58 19.48
C LEU A 168 -15.57 -0.47 20.48
N ASP A 169 -15.80 -1.54 21.23
CA ASP A 169 -16.94 -1.67 22.12
C ASP A 169 -18.26 -1.26 21.41
N ASN A 170 -19.00 -0.35 21.97
CA ASN A 170 -20.27 0.13 21.43
C ASN A 170 -20.13 1.36 20.53
N TYR A 171 -18.90 1.68 20.05
CA TYR A 171 -18.66 2.87 19.25
C TYR A 171 -18.16 2.52 17.86
N LYS A 172 -18.79 3.13 16.84
CA LYS A 172 -18.30 3.14 15.45
C LYS A 172 -17.49 4.40 15.19
N PHE A 173 -16.27 4.22 14.71
CA PHE A 173 -15.35 5.29 14.31
C PHE A 173 -15.34 5.38 12.79
N THR A 174 -15.43 6.59 12.25
CA THR A 174 -15.30 6.84 10.82
C THR A 174 -14.21 7.87 10.58
N PHE A 175 -13.28 7.55 9.70
CA PHE A 175 -12.12 8.39 9.35
C PHE A 175 -12.18 8.75 7.87
N ASP A 176 -11.64 9.89 7.52
CA ASP A 176 -11.38 10.25 6.13
C ASP A 176 -10.25 9.39 5.56
N ILE A 177 -10.44 8.82 4.37
CA ILE A 177 -9.48 7.88 3.77
C ILE A 177 -8.20 8.58 3.30
N ILE A 178 -8.26 9.87 3.00
CA ILE A 178 -7.13 10.65 2.50
C ILE A 178 -6.28 11.15 3.67
N THR A 179 -6.93 11.83 4.62
CA THR A 179 -6.25 12.47 5.75
C THR A 179 -6.10 11.57 6.96
N ARG A 180 -6.91 10.50 7.05
CA ARG A 180 -7.07 9.59 8.19
C ARG A 180 -7.57 10.28 9.46
N VAL A 181 -8.01 11.54 9.36
CA VAL A 181 -8.61 12.30 10.45
C VAL A 181 -9.99 11.73 10.75
N ILE A 182 -10.35 11.74 12.03
CA ILE A 182 -11.67 11.31 12.49
C ILE A 182 -12.77 12.21 11.91
N LYS A 183 -13.80 11.59 11.34
CA LYS A 183 -15.02 12.27 10.84
C LYS A 183 -16.15 12.19 11.86
N SER A 184 -16.31 11.03 12.47
CA SER A 184 -17.36 10.80 13.46
C SER A 184 -17.05 9.65 14.40
N ILE A 185 -17.61 9.72 15.61
CA ILE A 185 -17.72 8.63 16.57
C ILE A 185 -19.21 8.51 16.91
N GLN A 186 -19.80 7.36 16.62
CA GLN A 186 -21.21 7.08 16.87
C GLN A 186 -21.35 6.01 17.94
N ASN A 187 -22.13 6.27 18.97
CA ASN A 187 -22.56 5.23 19.91
C ASN A 187 -23.63 4.34 19.24
N LEU A 188 -23.36 3.05 19.10
CA LEU A 188 -24.22 2.10 18.39
C LEU A 188 -25.46 1.70 19.20
N GLU A 189 -25.48 1.88 20.53
CA GLU A 189 -26.63 1.60 21.37
C GLU A 189 -27.66 2.73 21.32
N THR A 190 -27.18 3.99 21.40
CA THR A 190 -28.06 5.15 21.43
C THR A 190 -28.27 5.78 20.06
N GLY A 191 -27.39 5.51 19.11
CA GLY A 191 -27.35 6.16 17.79
C GLY A 191 -26.78 7.58 17.83
N GLU A 192 -26.40 8.08 18.99
CA GLU A 192 -25.90 9.44 19.17
C GLU A 192 -24.44 9.59 18.73
N TYR A 193 -24.08 10.78 18.25
CA TYR A 193 -22.70 11.12 17.90
C TYR A 193 -21.97 11.77 19.06
N VAL A 194 -20.76 11.30 19.32
CA VAL A 194 -19.86 11.91 20.30
C VAL A 194 -19.31 13.22 19.75
N LYS A 195 -19.32 14.27 20.57
CA LYS A 195 -18.75 15.55 20.17
C LYS A 195 -17.22 15.46 20.07
N ILE A 196 -16.68 15.68 18.88
CA ILE A 196 -15.24 15.64 18.61
C ILE A 196 -14.68 17.06 18.77
N SER A 197 -13.66 17.23 19.62
CA SER A 197 -12.87 18.46 19.69
C SER A 197 -11.67 18.34 18.74
N LEU A 198 -11.72 19.05 17.63
CA LEU A 198 -10.64 19.09 16.62
C LEU A 198 -9.66 20.28 16.86
N GLU A 199 -9.43 20.67 18.13
CA GLU A 199 -8.43 21.69 18.46
C GLU A 199 -7.01 21.15 18.34
#